data_e99459df36f8b0d07a479677b225776a
#
_entry.id   e99459df36f8b0d07a479677b225776a
#
_cell.length_a   1.000
_cell.length_b   1.000
_cell.length_c   1.000
_cell.angle_alpha   90.00
_cell.angle_beta   90.00
_cell.angle_gamma   90.00
#
_symmetry.space_group_name_H-M   'P 1'
#
loop_
_entity.id
_entity.type
_entity.pdbx_description
1 polymer ?
#
loop_
_entity_poly.entity_id
_entity_poly.type
_entity_poly.pdbx_seq_one_letter_code
_entity_poly.pdbx_strand_id
1 'polypeptide(L)'
;MATAGSQYLQKRCNISLRCIQINLKHSKTATDNLHLLTKEANIDLAFIQEPYNYQNQVTGIPRNYKVFTSGKERKRAAVVVANKRIDAILIDQLSDEDTVVTEITYGDMKFIATSIYLDIKNEISEDLHKIEKIQQLAKGRGLLVAMDSNAR
;
A
#
# COMPACT_ATOMS: atom_id res chain seq x y z
N MET A 1 22.41 28.69 -42.58
CA MET A 1 21.12 28.72 -41.87
C MET A 1 21.21 27.84 -40.63
N ALA A 2 21.25 28.44 -39.46
CA ALA A 2 21.25 27.70 -38.19
C ALA A 2 19.77 27.43 -37.81
N THR A 3 19.37 26.18 -37.84
CA THR A 3 18.09 25.75 -37.24
C THR A 3 18.28 25.71 -35.74
N ALA A 4 17.66 26.62 -35.01
CA ALA A 4 17.58 26.60 -33.58
C ALA A 4 16.74 25.38 -33.17
N GLY A 5 17.40 24.31 -32.75
CA GLY A 5 16.72 23.18 -32.10
C GLY A 5 16.19 23.67 -30.77
N SER A 6 14.87 23.82 -30.69
CA SER A 6 14.17 24.04 -29.42
C SER A 6 14.41 22.80 -28.54
N GLN A 7 15.38 22.89 -27.63
CA GLN A 7 15.49 21.94 -26.54
C GLN A 7 14.35 22.24 -25.56
N TYR A 8 13.23 21.55 -25.73
CA TYR A 8 12.26 21.46 -24.67
C TYR A 8 12.91 20.69 -23.51
N LEU A 9 13.45 21.44 -22.56
CA LEU A 9 13.76 20.93 -21.23
C LEU A 9 12.43 20.41 -20.63
N GLN A 10 12.16 19.14 -20.81
CA GLN A 10 11.14 18.46 -20.02
C GLN A 10 11.55 18.66 -18.56
N LYS A 11 10.89 19.58 -17.85
CA LYS A 11 10.91 19.60 -16.39
C LYS A 11 10.41 18.24 -15.95
N ARG A 12 11.32 17.34 -15.61
CA ARG A 12 10.97 16.14 -14.85
C ARG A 12 10.40 16.66 -13.53
N CYS A 13 9.09 16.58 -13.41
CA CYS A 13 8.43 16.78 -12.13
C CYS A 13 8.97 15.66 -11.23
N ASN A 14 9.85 15.98 -10.29
CA ASN A 14 10.31 15.02 -9.29
C ASN A 14 9.15 14.74 -8.36
N ILE A 15 8.30 13.78 -8.76
CA ILE A 15 7.22 13.26 -7.93
C ILE A 15 7.87 12.32 -6.93
N SER A 16 7.74 12.63 -5.65
CA SER A 16 8.14 11.74 -4.56
C SER A 16 6.93 11.36 -3.73
N LEU A 17 6.88 10.12 -3.28
CA LEU A 17 5.87 9.59 -2.38
C LEU A 17 6.48 9.35 -1.01
N ARG A 18 5.77 9.78 0.04
CA ARG A 18 6.09 9.46 1.42
C ARG A 18 5.25 8.29 1.86
N CYS A 19 5.90 7.17 2.12
CA CYS A 19 5.26 5.93 2.51
C CYS A 19 5.66 5.54 3.93
N ILE A 20 4.74 4.92 4.65
CA ILE A 20 5.01 4.29 5.95
C ILE A 20 4.52 2.85 5.96
N GLN A 21 5.28 1.98 6.60
CA GLN A 21 4.84 0.63 6.96
C GLN A 21 4.72 0.56 8.48
N ILE A 22 3.64 -0.03 8.98
CA ILE A 22 3.40 -0.15 10.42
C ILE A 22 2.51 -1.35 10.75
N ASN A 23 2.90 -2.09 11.79
CA ASN A 23 2.01 -3.04 12.45
C ASN A 23 1.30 -2.34 13.62
N LEU A 24 -0.03 -2.28 13.58
CA LEU A 24 -0.85 -1.59 14.58
C LEU A 24 -1.29 -2.49 15.74
N LYS A 25 -0.98 -3.79 15.70
CA LYS A 25 -1.36 -4.78 16.73
C LYS A 25 -2.85 -4.71 17.10
N HIS A 26 -3.68 -4.42 16.10
CA HIS A 26 -5.14 -4.21 16.26
C HIS A 26 -5.53 -3.13 17.29
N SER A 27 -4.64 -2.20 17.58
CA SER A 27 -4.81 -1.17 18.61
C SER A 27 -5.50 0.08 18.07
N LYS A 28 -6.58 0.49 18.73
CA LYS A 28 -7.24 1.77 18.44
C LYS A 28 -6.30 2.94 18.68
N THR A 29 -5.58 2.95 19.80
CA THR A 29 -4.64 4.03 20.15
C THR A 29 -3.50 4.15 19.14
N ALA A 30 -2.96 3.01 18.67
CA ALA A 30 -1.94 3.03 17.62
C ALA A 30 -2.49 3.59 16.29
N THR A 31 -3.76 3.31 15.99
CA THR A 31 -4.45 3.85 14.81
C THR A 31 -4.62 5.37 14.91
N ASP A 32 -5.01 5.87 16.07
CA ASP A 32 -5.13 7.32 16.32
C ASP A 32 -3.77 8.02 16.18
N ASN A 33 -2.69 7.43 16.70
CA ASN A 33 -1.34 7.92 16.54
C ASN A 33 -0.85 7.91 15.08
N LEU A 34 -1.19 6.87 14.32
CA LEU A 34 -0.89 6.82 12.89
C LEU A 34 -1.54 7.99 12.15
N HIS A 35 -2.78 8.34 12.50
CA HIS A 35 -3.46 9.49 11.89
C HIS A 35 -2.71 10.80 12.13
N LEU A 36 -2.25 11.04 13.36
CA LEU A 36 -1.43 12.21 13.69
C LEU A 36 -0.13 12.24 12.89
N LEU A 37 0.60 11.13 12.87
CA LEU A 37 1.84 10.98 12.11
C LEU A 37 1.63 11.22 10.62
N THR A 38 0.54 10.71 10.06
CA THR A 38 0.19 10.88 8.64
C THR A 38 0.04 12.35 8.27
N LYS A 39 -0.57 13.15 9.16
CA LYS A 39 -0.69 14.60 8.96
C LYS A 39 0.64 15.31 9.13
N GLU A 40 1.36 15.06 10.22
CA GLU A 40 2.60 15.76 10.56
C GLU A 40 3.72 15.50 9.54
N ALA A 41 3.86 14.25 9.09
CA ALA A 41 4.89 13.86 8.14
C ALA A 41 4.45 13.94 6.68
N ASN A 42 3.21 14.35 6.39
CA ASN A 42 2.62 14.36 5.04
C ASN A 42 2.77 12.99 4.34
N ILE A 43 2.34 11.94 5.00
CA ILE A 43 2.37 10.59 4.46
C ILE A 43 1.32 10.46 3.34
N ASP A 44 1.74 9.92 2.21
CA ASP A 44 0.89 9.68 1.04
C ASP A 44 0.23 8.31 1.07
N LEU A 45 1.01 7.28 1.42
CA LEU A 45 0.59 5.88 1.47
C LEU A 45 0.99 5.26 2.82
N ALA A 46 0.07 4.52 3.44
CA ALA A 46 0.37 3.72 4.62
C ALA A 46 0.05 2.23 4.34
N PHE A 47 1.04 1.39 4.58
CA PHE A 47 0.93 -0.07 4.52
C PHE A 47 0.80 -0.60 5.93
N ILE A 48 -0.37 -1.11 6.26
CA ILE A 48 -0.72 -1.47 7.63
C ILE A 48 -0.82 -2.99 7.74
N GLN A 49 -0.15 -3.54 8.74
CA GLN A 49 -0.38 -4.89 9.21
C GLN A 49 -1.10 -4.83 10.56
N GLU A 50 -1.95 -5.81 10.82
CA GLU A 50 -2.82 -5.91 12.00
C GLU A 50 -3.59 -4.60 12.29
N PRO A 51 -4.36 -4.07 11.31
CA PRO A 51 -5.18 -2.87 11.52
C PRO A 51 -6.21 -3.08 12.63
N TYR A 52 -6.65 -1.99 13.25
CA TYR A 52 -7.78 -2.03 14.18
C TYR A 52 -9.06 -2.39 13.42
N ASN A 53 -9.74 -3.44 13.86
CA ASN A 53 -10.99 -3.93 13.27
C ASN A 53 -12.15 -3.79 14.26
N TYR A 54 -13.30 -3.43 13.72
CA TYR A 54 -14.59 -3.56 14.37
C TYR A 54 -15.53 -4.29 13.42
N GLN A 55 -16.14 -5.39 13.85
CA GLN A 55 -17.01 -6.25 13.03
C GLN A 55 -16.36 -6.64 11.68
N ASN A 56 -15.11 -7.11 11.74
CA ASN A 56 -14.29 -7.49 10.57
C ASN A 56 -14.03 -6.38 9.55
N GLN A 57 -14.26 -5.13 9.92
CA GLN A 57 -13.96 -3.97 9.10
C GLN A 57 -12.86 -3.12 9.74
N VAL A 58 -11.93 -2.65 8.94
CA VAL A 58 -10.91 -1.70 9.40
C VAL A 58 -11.58 -0.40 9.80
N THR A 59 -11.27 0.06 11.01
CA THR A 59 -11.95 1.19 11.65
C THR A 59 -10.91 2.18 12.21
N GLY A 60 -11.32 3.44 12.38
CA GLY A 60 -10.49 4.48 12.96
C GLY A 60 -9.64 5.25 11.95
N ILE A 61 -9.73 4.91 10.68
CA ILE A 61 -9.09 5.67 9.60
C ILE A 61 -10.02 6.81 9.17
N PRO A 62 -9.50 8.04 8.95
CA PRO A 62 -10.33 9.16 8.51
C PRO A 62 -11.09 8.88 7.24
N ARG A 63 -12.34 9.34 7.17
CA ARG A 63 -13.25 9.09 6.02
C ARG A 63 -12.78 9.71 4.70
N ASN A 64 -11.92 10.70 4.76
CA ASN A 64 -11.34 11.33 3.58
C ASN A 64 -10.14 10.59 2.99
N TYR A 65 -9.67 9.52 3.65
CA TYR A 65 -8.68 8.62 3.12
C TYR A 65 -9.34 7.44 2.41
N LYS A 66 -8.69 6.90 1.39
CA LYS A 66 -9.10 5.65 0.76
C LYS A 66 -8.46 4.48 1.51
N VAL A 67 -9.25 3.50 1.90
CA VAL A 67 -8.78 2.29 2.61
C VAL A 67 -9.07 1.08 1.75
N PHE A 68 -8.05 0.31 1.45
CA PHE A 68 -8.13 -0.92 0.69
C PHE A 68 -7.89 -2.11 1.60
N THR A 69 -8.84 -3.02 1.60
CA THR A 69 -8.81 -4.30 2.32
C THR A 69 -9.48 -5.35 1.46
N SER A 70 -9.31 -6.63 1.76
CA SER A 70 -10.00 -7.73 1.06
C SER A 70 -10.41 -8.83 2.03
N GLY A 71 -11.23 -9.77 1.53
CA GLY A 71 -11.75 -10.87 2.32
C GLY A 71 -12.96 -10.52 3.18
N LYS A 72 -13.52 -11.52 3.86
CA LYS A 72 -14.73 -11.39 4.67
C LYS A 72 -14.46 -11.39 6.17
N GLU A 73 -13.36 -12.02 6.56
CA GLU A 73 -12.96 -12.17 7.95
C GLU A 73 -12.20 -10.95 8.46
N ARG A 74 -11.65 -11.04 9.66
CA ARG A 74 -10.84 -10.01 10.28
C ARG A 74 -9.64 -9.65 9.40
N LYS A 75 -9.47 -8.38 9.09
CA LYS A 75 -8.38 -7.90 8.24
C LYS A 75 -7.08 -7.86 9.02
N ARG A 76 -6.01 -8.40 8.43
CA ARG A 76 -4.63 -8.32 8.95
C ARG A 76 -3.70 -7.52 8.05
N ALA A 77 -4.16 -7.12 6.88
CA ALA A 77 -3.47 -6.16 6.02
C ALA A 77 -4.42 -5.09 5.50
N ALA A 78 -3.89 -3.90 5.29
CA ALA A 78 -4.58 -2.79 4.64
C ALA A 78 -3.58 -1.88 3.91
N VAL A 79 -4.06 -1.21 2.86
CA VAL A 79 -3.37 -0.11 2.21
C VAL A 79 -4.23 1.14 2.35
N VAL A 80 -3.66 2.21 2.87
CA VAL A 80 -4.34 3.50 3.06
C VAL A 80 -3.70 4.53 2.15
N VAL A 81 -4.54 5.21 1.37
CA VAL A 81 -4.14 6.33 0.51
C VAL A 81 -4.64 7.62 1.13
N ALA A 82 -3.73 8.41 1.70
CA ALA A 82 -4.02 9.67 2.36
C ALA A 82 -3.97 10.86 1.40
N ASN A 83 -3.14 10.80 0.36
CA ASN A 83 -3.04 11.85 -0.66
C ASN A 83 -4.16 11.70 -1.69
N LYS A 84 -5.02 12.71 -1.79
CA LYS A 84 -6.17 12.73 -2.71
C LYS A 84 -5.82 12.73 -4.20
N ARG A 85 -4.57 13.08 -4.55
CA ARG A 85 -4.08 13.09 -5.94
C ARG A 85 -3.68 11.70 -6.43
N ILE A 86 -3.60 10.73 -5.53
CA ILE A 86 -3.25 9.36 -5.86
C ILE A 86 -4.52 8.61 -6.25
N ASP A 87 -4.50 7.99 -7.42
CA ASP A 87 -5.48 6.99 -7.82
C ASP A 87 -4.98 5.61 -7.44
N ALA A 88 -5.88 4.79 -6.92
CA ALA A 88 -5.56 3.43 -6.51
C ALA A 88 -6.71 2.48 -6.84
N ILE A 89 -6.36 1.28 -7.26
CA ILE A 89 -7.31 0.21 -7.59
C ILE A 89 -6.88 -1.05 -6.85
N LEU A 90 -7.83 -1.69 -6.16
CA LEU A 90 -7.62 -3.00 -5.52
C LEU A 90 -7.52 -4.09 -6.60
N ILE A 91 -6.49 -4.93 -6.50
CA ILE A 91 -6.36 -6.15 -7.29
C ILE A 91 -6.91 -7.31 -6.44
N ASP A 92 -8.22 -7.46 -6.48
CA ASP A 92 -8.95 -8.37 -5.57
C ASP A 92 -8.55 -9.83 -5.76
N GLN A 93 -8.23 -10.25 -6.99
CA GLN A 93 -7.83 -11.63 -7.30
C GLN A 93 -6.53 -12.08 -6.60
N LEU A 94 -5.69 -11.13 -6.19
CA LEU A 94 -4.44 -11.37 -5.47
C LEU A 94 -4.49 -10.91 -4.02
N SER A 95 -5.66 -10.48 -3.55
CA SER A 95 -5.87 -9.93 -2.21
C SER A 95 -6.74 -10.85 -1.37
N ASP A 96 -6.46 -10.89 -0.09
CA ASP A 96 -7.23 -11.56 0.96
C ASP A 96 -7.10 -10.78 2.28
N GLU A 97 -7.50 -11.37 3.39
CA GLU A 97 -7.42 -10.73 4.71
C GLU A 97 -6.00 -10.37 5.12
N ASP A 98 -5.00 -11.13 4.63
CA ASP A 98 -3.59 -11.00 5.00
C ASP A 98 -2.74 -10.27 3.95
N THR A 99 -3.30 -10.06 2.77
CA THR A 99 -2.59 -9.49 1.63
C THR A 99 -3.50 -8.53 0.90
N VAL A 100 -3.06 -7.30 0.74
CA VAL A 100 -3.74 -6.28 -0.05
C VAL A 100 -2.83 -5.82 -1.16
N VAL A 101 -3.24 -6.05 -2.40
CA VAL A 101 -2.50 -5.67 -3.61
C VAL A 101 -3.25 -4.54 -4.30
N THR A 102 -2.54 -3.44 -4.55
CA THR A 102 -3.11 -2.26 -5.22
C THR A 102 -2.25 -1.84 -6.40
N GLU A 103 -2.90 -1.33 -7.42
CA GLU A 103 -2.24 -0.56 -8.48
C GLU A 103 -2.35 0.93 -8.13
N ILE A 104 -1.21 1.61 -8.05
CA ILE A 104 -1.11 3.01 -7.69
C ILE A 104 -0.75 3.82 -8.92
N THR A 105 -1.47 4.93 -9.14
CA THR A 105 -1.16 5.92 -10.16
C THR A 105 -1.05 7.31 -9.54
N TYR A 106 0.09 7.97 -9.74
CA TYR A 106 0.32 9.33 -9.29
C TYR A 106 1.13 10.10 -10.33
N GLY A 107 0.49 11.02 -11.04
CA GLY A 107 1.07 11.65 -12.21
C GLY A 107 1.44 10.59 -13.27
N ASP A 108 2.68 10.60 -13.72
CA ASP A 108 3.19 9.62 -14.68
C ASP A 108 3.68 8.31 -14.03
N MET A 109 3.66 8.25 -12.71
CA MET A 109 4.12 7.09 -11.94
C MET A 109 2.99 6.07 -11.82
N LYS A 110 3.27 4.83 -12.22
CA LYS A 110 2.33 3.70 -12.10
C LYS A 110 3.09 2.46 -11.62
N PHE A 111 2.66 1.89 -10.51
CA PHE A 111 3.32 0.74 -9.88
C PHE A 111 2.33 -0.11 -9.06
N ILE A 112 2.76 -1.32 -8.72
CA ILE A 112 2.05 -2.20 -7.81
C ILE A 112 2.57 -1.96 -6.39
N ALA A 113 1.66 -1.80 -5.44
CA ALA A 113 1.96 -1.63 -4.03
C ALA A 113 1.15 -2.62 -3.20
N THR A 114 1.81 -3.31 -2.28
CA THR A 114 1.17 -4.35 -1.50
C THR A 114 1.55 -4.28 -0.03
N SER A 115 0.55 -4.54 0.83
CA SER A 115 0.71 -4.76 2.27
C SER A 115 0.47 -6.24 2.57
N ILE A 116 1.42 -6.90 3.23
CA ILE A 116 1.36 -8.33 3.52
C ILE A 116 1.62 -8.57 5.00
N TYR A 117 0.75 -9.37 5.61
CA TYR A 117 0.97 -9.99 6.92
C TYR A 117 1.23 -11.48 6.72
N LEU A 118 2.41 -11.96 7.08
CA LEU A 118 2.72 -13.38 7.01
C LEU A 118 2.43 -14.03 8.36
N ASP A 119 1.36 -14.84 8.40
CA ASP A 119 1.02 -15.60 9.60
C ASP A 119 2.05 -16.70 9.84
N ILE A 120 2.61 -16.74 11.04
CA ILE A 120 3.57 -17.79 11.44
C ILE A 120 2.99 -19.21 11.35
N LYS A 121 1.67 -19.34 11.34
CA LYS A 121 0.96 -20.61 11.22
C LYS A 121 0.82 -21.12 9.78
N ASN A 122 1.03 -20.26 8.79
CA ASN A 122 0.93 -20.63 7.38
C ASN A 122 2.19 -21.37 6.93
N GLU A 123 2.01 -22.23 5.92
CA GLU A 123 3.11 -22.84 5.20
C GLU A 123 3.90 -21.79 4.42
N ILE A 124 5.23 -21.80 4.54
CA ILE A 124 6.10 -20.86 3.81
C ILE A 124 5.91 -20.96 2.31
N SER A 125 5.66 -22.16 1.79
CA SER A 125 5.43 -22.40 0.36
C SER A 125 4.19 -21.67 -0.16
N GLU A 126 3.12 -21.56 0.62
CA GLU A 126 1.91 -20.83 0.25
C GLU A 126 2.18 -19.32 0.17
N ASP A 127 2.90 -18.79 1.16
CA ASP A 127 3.28 -17.38 1.19
C ASP A 127 4.20 -17.02 0.01
N LEU A 128 5.20 -17.86 -0.29
CA LEU A 128 6.08 -17.67 -1.45
C LEU A 128 5.32 -17.70 -2.76
N HIS A 129 4.38 -18.64 -2.94
CA HIS A 129 3.57 -18.72 -4.14
C HIS A 129 2.71 -17.47 -4.35
N LYS A 130 2.17 -16.91 -3.26
CA LYS A 130 1.43 -15.64 -3.29
C LYS A 130 2.32 -14.49 -3.74
N ILE A 131 3.52 -14.38 -3.18
CA ILE A 131 4.50 -13.35 -3.55
C ILE A 131 4.91 -13.49 -5.02
N GLU A 132 5.15 -14.70 -5.51
CA GLU A 132 5.47 -14.95 -6.92
C GLU A 132 4.37 -14.45 -7.87
N LYS A 133 3.11 -14.69 -7.54
CA LYS A 133 1.97 -14.17 -8.34
C LYS A 133 1.95 -12.64 -8.38
N ILE A 134 2.25 -11.98 -7.27
CA ILE A 134 2.34 -10.52 -7.19
C ILE A 134 3.51 -10.02 -8.06
N GLN A 135 4.66 -10.68 -8.00
CA GLN A 135 5.82 -10.35 -8.83
C GLN A 135 5.51 -10.51 -10.32
N GLN A 136 4.79 -11.56 -10.69
CA GLN A 136 4.35 -11.78 -12.09
C GLN A 136 3.41 -10.67 -12.57
N LEU A 137 2.45 -10.25 -11.75
CA LEU A 137 1.58 -9.12 -12.06
C LEU A 137 2.38 -7.83 -12.28
N ALA A 138 3.39 -7.60 -11.44
CA ALA A 138 4.22 -6.40 -11.47
C ALA A 138 5.30 -6.43 -12.56
N LYS A 139 5.42 -7.51 -13.33
CA LYS A 139 6.45 -7.64 -14.36
C LYS A 139 6.40 -6.47 -15.34
N GLY A 140 7.54 -5.77 -15.50
CA GLY A 140 7.63 -4.58 -16.33
C GLY A 140 7.10 -3.29 -15.69
N ARG A 141 6.71 -3.34 -14.40
CA ARG A 141 6.29 -2.19 -13.59
C ARG A 141 7.09 -2.12 -12.29
N GLY A 142 7.02 -0.99 -11.60
CA GLY A 142 7.53 -0.91 -10.22
C GLY A 142 6.69 -1.78 -9.27
N LEU A 143 7.35 -2.36 -8.27
CA LEU A 143 6.71 -3.12 -7.19
C LEU A 143 7.23 -2.62 -5.84
N LEU A 144 6.32 -2.24 -4.97
CA LEU A 144 6.59 -1.90 -3.57
C LEU A 144 5.91 -2.94 -2.67
N VAL A 145 6.70 -3.65 -1.89
CA VAL A 145 6.22 -4.66 -0.93
C VAL A 145 6.50 -4.19 0.49
N ALA A 146 5.45 -4.01 1.25
CA ALA A 146 5.51 -3.76 2.68
C ALA A 146 5.01 -5.00 3.43
N MET A 147 5.89 -5.66 4.17
CA MET A 147 5.63 -6.99 4.72
C MET A 147 6.03 -7.08 6.18
N ASP A 148 5.17 -7.69 6.99
CA ASP A 148 5.52 -8.19 8.31
C ASP A 148 5.71 -9.71 8.24
N SER A 149 6.95 -10.16 8.36
CA SER A 149 7.32 -11.57 8.21
C SER A 149 7.28 -12.37 9.51
N ASN A 150 6.93 -11.74 10.64
CA ASN A 150 6.88 -12.37 11.96
C ASN A 150 8.15 -13.19 12.32
N ALA A 151 9.31 -12.69 11.93
CA ALA A 151 10.63 -13.26 12.26
C ALA A 151 10.78 -14.76 11.94
N ARG A 152 10.38 -15.18 10.74
CA ARG A 152 10.63 -16.52 10.24
C ARG A 152 12.07 -16.70 9.77
#